data_460aad41cd83d6faaccbbd917751d955
#
_entry.id   460aad41cd83d6faaccbbd917751d955
#
_cell.length_a   1.000
_cell.length_b   1.000
_cell.length_c   1.000
_cell.angle_alpha   90.00
_cell.angle_beta   90.00
_cell.angle_gamma   90.00
#
_symmetry.space_group_name_H-M   'P 1'
#
loop_
_entity.id
_entity.type
_entity.pdbx_description
1 polymer ?
#
loop_
_entity_poly.entity_id
_entity_poly.type
_entity_poly.pdbx_seq_one_letter_code
_entity_poly.pdbx_strand_id
1 'polypeptide(L)'
;QFSKAWSLAIIKSDNLEEMKICANTVNGLINFEMDLHIKLCKKYGISKKNLINAEERNKNIAYSRYVLESGYSGDFLDLITPLIPCVIGYAEIGNNLKNYKPSNQMYKSWIQTYSGEEYQKISKSVGRLFDSAILSRLGKNFYKTRKWKSIQKKFKTAVLLEIDFWEMALE
;
A
#
# COMPACT_ATOMS: atom_id res chain seq x y z
N GLN A 1 7.80 -6.97 1.71
CA GLN A 1 6.61 -7.74 2.10
C GLN A 1 5.38 -7.34 1.26
N PHE A 2 5.14 -6.06 1.00
CA PHE A 2 3.98 -5.61 0.20
C PHE A 2 4.00 -6.17 -1.22
N SER A 3 5.15 -6.28 -1.89
CA SER A 3 5.25 -6.94 -3.19
C SER A 3 4.80 -8.41 -3.14
N LYS A 4 5.11 -9.13 -2.04
CA LYS A 4 4.64 -10.50 -1.83
C LYS A 4 3.12 -10.56 -1.64
N ALA A 5 2.56 -9.60 -0.89
CA ALA A 5 1.12 -9.50 -0.69
C ALA A 5 0.38 -9.22 -2.01
N TRP A 6 0.87 -8.29 -2.82
CA TRP A 6 0.30 -8.03 -4.15
C TRP A 6 0.47 -9.22 -5.12
N SER A 7 1.58 -9.98 -5.01
CA SER A 7 1.74 -11.25 -5.76
C SER A 7 0.73 -12.31 -5.31
N LEU A 8 0.45 -12.40 -4.01
CA LEU A 8 -0.62 -13.26 -3.49
C LEU A 8 -2.00 -12.80 -3.98
N ALA A 9 -2.21 -11.49 -4.16
CA ALA A 9 -3.45 -10.96 -4.71
C ALA A 9 -3.66 -11.40 -6.18
N ILE A 10 -2.59 -11.53 -6.98
CA ILE A 10 -2.69 -12.11 -8.33
C ILE A 10 -3.24 -13.54 -8.26
N ILE A 11 -2.74 -14.35 -7.33
CA ILE A 11 -3.18 -15.76 -7.16
C ILE A 11 -4.66 -15.83 -6.72
N LYS A 12 -5.12 -14.86 -5.92
CA LYS A 12 -6.49 -14.80 -5.39
C LYS A 12 -7.48 -14.04 -6.28
N SER A 13 -7.03 -13.52 -7.42
CA SER A 13 -7.87 -12.79 -8.37
C SER A 13 -8.84 -13.74 -9.08
N ASP A 14 -10.09 -13.31 -9.27
CA ASP A 14 -11.12 -14.09 -9.98
C ASP A 14 -11.15 -13.81 -11.48
N ASN A 15 -10.47 -12.76 -11.95
CA ASN A 15 -10.49 -12.35 -13.34
C ASN A 15 -9.19 -11.67 -13.78
N LEU A 16 -9.02 -11.57 -15.12
CA LEU A 16 -7.82 -11.03 -15.73
C LEU A 16 -7.57 -9.55 -15.41
N GLU A 17 -8.62 -8.76 -15.21
CA GLU A 17 -8.47 -7.33 -14.89
C GLU A 17 -7.89 -7.14 -13.47
N GLU A 18 -8.38 -7.89 -12.49
CA GLU A 18 -7.78 -7.93 -11.15
C GLU A 18 -6.32 -8.36 -11.22
N MET A 19 -6.00 -9.43 -11.96
CA MET A 19 -4.63 -9.91 -12.13
C MET A 19 -3.72 -8.83 -12.72
N LYS A 20 -4.18 -8.11 -13.76
CA LYS A 20 -3.40 -7.04 -14.41
C LYS A 20 -3.09 -5.90 -13.44
N ILE A 21 -4.08 -5.43 -12.69
CA ILE A 21 -3.89 -4.33 -11.74
C ILE A 21 -2.91 -4.75 -10.64
N CYS A 22 -3.07 -5.95 -10.08
CA CYS A 22 -2.15 -6.48 -9.07
C CYS A 22 -0.72 -6.65 -9.62
N ALA A 23 -0.56 -7.19 -10.84
CA ALA A 23 0.73 -7.37 -11.47
C ALA A 23 1.43 -6.02 -11.77
N ASN A 24 0.68 -5.02 -12.23
CA ASN A 24 1.20 -3.68 -12.45
C ASN A 24 1.65 -3.03 -11.13
N THR A 25 0.93 -3.28 -10.03
CA THR A 25 1.32 -2.80 -8.70
C THR A 25 2.60 -3.48 -8.23
N VAL A 26 2.75 -4.80 -8.41
CA VAL A 26 4.01 -5.52 -8.13
C VAL A 26 5.17 -4.94 -8.94
N ASN A 27 4.96 -4.70 -10.24
CA ASN A 27 5.98 -4.10 -11.10
C ASN A 27 6.37 -2.69 -10.61
N GLY A 28 5.39 -1.87 -10.23
CA GLY A 28 5.61 -0.53 -9.66
C GLY A 28 6.48 -0.58 -8.40
N LEU A 29 6.13 -1.45 -7.46
CA LEU A 29 6.86 -1.61 -6.20
C LEU A 29 8.31 -2.08 -6.40
N ILE A 30 8.53 -3.05 -7.29
CA ILE A 30 9.85 -3.67 -7.44
C ILE A 30 10.77 -2.83 -8.32
N ASN A 31 10.27 -2.33 -9.45
CA ASN A 31 11.13 -1.72 -10.49
C ASN A 31 11.19 -0.18 -10.40
N PHE A 32 10.25 0.46 -9.70
CA PHE A 32 10.24 1.92 -9.58
C PHE A 32 10.41 2.39 -8.14
N GLU A 33 9.58 1.94 -7.22
CA GLU A 33 9.61 2.42 -5.83
C GLU A 33 10.86 1.94 -5.10
N MET A 34 11.25 0.69 -5.25
CA MET A 34 12.47 0.17 -4.63
C MET A 34 13.72 0.86 -5.16
N ASP A 35 13.78 1.16 -6.46
CA ASP A 35 14.89 1.92 -7.05
C ASP A 35 14.95 3.36 -6.52
N LEU A 36 13.78 3.99 -6.32
CA LEU A 36 13.68 5.31 -5.69
C LEU A 36 14.25 5.28 -4.27
N HIS A 37 13.87 4.30 -3.45
CA HIS A 37 14.37 4.14 -2.09
C HIS A 37 15.88 3.88 -2.05
N ILE A 38 16.42 3.03 -2.93
CA ILE A 38 17.86 2.77 -3.02
C ILE A 38 18.63 4.05 -3.37
N LYS A 39 18.14 4.83 -4.36
CA LYS A 39 18.74 6.10 -4.76
C LYS A 39 18.71 7.12 -3.62
N LEU A 40 17.57 7.20 -2.92
CA LEU A 40 17.41 8.09 -1.77
C LEU A 40 18.37 7.73 -0.64
N CYS A 41 18.42 6.46 -0.22
CA CYS A 41 19.32 5.96 0.80
C CYS A 41 20.78 6.24 0.46
N LYS A 42 21.19 6.01 -0.80
CA LYS A 42 22.54 6.31 -1.28
C LYS A 42 22.89 7.80 -1.14
N LYS A 43 21.94 8.70 -1.44
CA LYS A 43 22.14 10.16 -1.28
C LYS A 43 22.42 10.55 0.17
N TYR A 44 21.93 9.78 1.15
CA TYR A 44 22.16 9.99 2.58
C TYR A 44 23.25 9.07 3.16
N GLY A 45 24.12 8.51 2.32
CA GLY A 45 25.26 7.69 2.75
C GLY A 45 24.91 6.25 3.17
N ILE A 46 23.66 5.82 2.98
CA ILE A 46 23.21 4.45 3.28
C ILE A 46 23.44 3.57 2.05
N SER A 47 24.31 2.58 2.18
CA SER A 47 24.60 1.64 1.10
C SER A 47 23.41 0.69 0.85
N LYS A 48 23.29 0.15 -0.39
CA LYS A 48 22.32 -0.89 -0.71
C LYS A 48 22.46 -2.11 0.20
N LYS A 49 23.69 -2.48 0.57
CA LYS A 49 23.95 -3.58 1.50
C LYS A 49 23.39 -3.30 2.89
N ASN A 50 23.58 -2.10 3.41
CA ASN A 50 23.04 -1.71 4.71
C ASN A 50 21.50 -1.65 4.70
N LEU A 51 20.91 -1.16 3.60
CA LEU A 51 19.45 -1.15 3.44
C LEU A 51 18.87 -2.57 3.44
N ILE A 52 19.49 -3.51 2.71
CA ILE A 52 19.01 -4.90 2.64
C ILE A 52 19.17 -5.63 3.98
N ASN A 53 20.21 -5.34 4.73
CA ASN A 53 20.51 -5.98 6.02
C ASN A 53 19.93 -5.21 7.22
N ALA A 54 19.14 -4.15 7.00
CA ALA A 54 18.51 -3.42 8.08
C ALA A 54 17.49 -4.33 8.80
N GLU A 55 17.54 -4.30 10.13
CA GLU A 55 16.56 -5.03 10.94
C GLU A 55 15.19 -4.38 10.83
N GLU A 56 14.17 -5.22 10.65
CA GLU A 56 12.79 -4.75 10.65
C GLU A 56 12.38 -4.35 12.08
N ARG A 57 11.89 -3.12 12.23
CA ARG A 57 11.33 -2.66 13.51
C ARG A 57 9.94 -3.28 13.75
N ASN A 58 9.56 -3.41 15.01
CA ASN A 58 8.33 -4.08 15.43
C ASN A 58 7.07 -3.53 14.75
N LYS A 59 6.96 -2.23 14.58
CA LYS A 59 5.81 -1.60 13.92
C LYS A 59 5.72 -1.97 12.43
N ASN A 60 6.87 -2.06 11.73
CA ASN A 60 6.92 -2.58 10.36
C ASN A 60 6.52 -4.06 10.29
N ILE A 61 7.04 -4.88 11.22
CA ILE A 61 6.67 -6.29 11.34
C ILE A 61 5.15 -6.41 11.55
N ALA A 62 4.58 -5.68 12.50
CA ALA A 62 3.17 -5.75 12.82
C ALA A 62 2.29 -5.47 11.59
N TYR A 63 2.54 -4.37 10.87
CA TYR A 63 1.74 -4.04 9.71
C TYR A 63 1.93 -5.02 8.55
N SER A 64 3.16 -5.28 8.17
CA SER A 64 3.45 -6.15 7.02
C SER A 64 2.98 -7.60 7.21
N ARG A 65 3.07 -8.13 8.45
CA ARG A 65 2.56 -9.49 8.75
C ARG A 65 1.04 -9.53 8.87
N TYR A 66 0.42 -8.46 9.38
CA TYR A 66 -1.04 -8.34 9.38
C TYR A 66 -1.62 -8.39 7.95
N VAL A 67 -0.99 -7.70 7.00
CA VAL A 67 -1.37 -7.75 5.58
C VAL A 67 -1.26 -9.18 5.03
N LEU A 68 -0.09 -9.82 5.22
CA LEU A 68 0.15 -11.17 4.71
C LEU A 68 -0.78 -12.20 5.37
N GLU A 69 -0.95 -12.15 6.69
CA GLU A 69 -1.86 -13.04 7.41
C GLU A 69 -3.30 -12.88 6.92
N SER A 70 -3.76 -11.65 6.71
CA SER A 70 -5.09 -11.39 6.15
C SER A 70 -5.29 -12.04 4.78
N GLY A 71 -4.21 -12.12 4.00
CA GLY A 71 -4.23 -12.81 2.70
C GLY A 71 -4.15 -14.32 2.81
N TYR A 72 -3.33 -14.86 3.68
CA TYR A 72 -3.20 -16.31 3.83
C TYR A 72 -4.45 -16.94 4.44
N SER A 73 -5.04 -16.29 5.46
CA SER A 73 -6.22 -16.79 6.17
C SER A 73 -7.56 -16.44 5.52
N GLY A 74 -7.57 -15.52 4.53
CA GLY A 74 -8.80 -15.01 3.92
C GLY A 74 -8.82 -15.07 2.39
N ASP A 75 -9.83 -14.42 1.82
CA ASP A 75 -10.01 -14.29 0.38
C ASP A 75 -9.33 -13.02 -0.20
N PHE A 76 -9.60 -12.73 -1.49
CA PHE A 76 -9.08 -11.55 -2.16
C PHE A 76 -9.42 -10.24 -1.44
N LEU A 77 -10.68 -10.08 -0.97
CA LEU A 77 -11.10 -8.87 -0.25
C LEU A 77 -10.39 -8.74 1.09
N ASP A 78 -10.16 -9.85 1.81
CA ASP A 78 -9.42 -9.83 3.07
C ASP A 78 -7.98 -9.36 2.88
N LEU A 79 -7.36 -9.71 1.74
CA LEU A 79 -5.99 -9.34 1.41
C LEU A 79 -5.89 -7.89 0.91
N ILE A 80 -6.76 -7.48 -0.01
CA ILE A 80 -6.70 -6.13 -0.59
C ILE A 80 -7.04 -5.06 0.44
N THR A 81 -7.99 -5.32 1.33
CA THR A 81 -8.43 -4.35 2.34
C THR A 81 -7.28 -3.74 3.16
N PRO A 82 -6.38 -4.52 3.78
CA PRO A 82 -5.27 -3.95 4.54
C PRO A 82 -4.14 -3.36 3.67
N LEU A 83 -4.15 -3.57 2.35
CA LEU A 83 -3.23 -2.93 1.40
C LEU A 83 -3.70 -1.53 0.97
N ILE A 84 -4.98 -1.21 1.11
CA ILE A 84 -5.55 0.08 0.68
C ILE A 84 -4.92 1.29 1.39
N PRO A 85 -4.70 1.30 2.71
CA PRO A 85 -4.13 2.45 3.41
C PRO A 85 -2.77 2.87 2.85
N CYS A 86 -1.87 1.93 2.56
CA CYS A 86 -0.54 2.26 2.05
C CYS A 86 -0.52 2.72 0.58
N VAL A 87 -1.61 2.59 -0.17
CA VAL A 87 -1.69 3.10 -1.54
C VAL A 87 -2.50 4.40 -1.59
N ILE A 88 -3.74 4.35 -1.11
CA ILE A 88 -4.65 5.51 -1.19
C ILE A 88 -4.25 6.58 -0.17
N GLY A 89 -3.82 6.19 1.04
CA GLY A 89 -3.37 7.13 2.07
C GLY A 89 -2.20 7.99 1.60
N TYR A 90 -1.19 7.39 0.98
CA TYR A 90 -0.04 8.12 0.43
C TYR A 90 -0.45 9.09 -0.68
N ALA A 91 -1.37 8.69 -1.57
CA ALA A 91 -1.88 9.56 -2.61
C ALA A 91 -2.66 10.76 -2.03
N GLU A 92 -3.47 10.52 -1.01
CA GLU A 92 -4.25 11.54 -0.33
C GLU A 92 -3.36 12.54 0.43
N ILE A 93 -2.41 12.05 1.22
CA ILE A 93 -1.44 12.89 1.95
C ILE A 93 -0.60 13.68 0.95
N GLY A 94 -0.07 13.04 -0.10
CA GLY A 94 0.71 13.72 -1.14
C GLY A 94 -0.09 14.85 -1.81
N ASN A 95 -1.35 14.59 -2.17
CA ASN A 95 -2.21 15.59 -2.80
C ASN A 95 -2.56 16.74 -1.84
N ASN A 96 -2.79 16.47 -0.56
CA ASN A 96 -3.05 17.49 0.45
C ASN A 96 -1.84 18.39 0.68
N LEU A 97 -0.63 17.85 0.56
CA LEU A 97 0.62 18.56 0.75
C LEU A 97 1.19 19.18 -0.53
N LYS A 98 0.56 19.01 -1.70
CA LYS A 98 1.13 19.44 -3.01
C LYS A 98 1.54 20.92 -3.09
N ASN A 99 0.87 21.79 -2.36
CA ASN A 99 1.16 23.23 -2.31
C ASN A 99 2.12 23.59 -1.17
N TYR A 100 2.47 22.64 -0.29
CA TYR A 100 3.42 22.86 0.78
C TYR A 100 4.85 22.91 0.23
N LYS A 101 5.64 23.88 0.70
CA LYS A 101 7.04 24.09 0.29
C LYS A 101 7.99 23.80 1.45
N PRO A 102 8.31 22.52 1.69
CA PRO A 102 9.25 22.19 2.74
C PRO A 102 10.65 22.69 2.41
N SER A 103 11.41 23.12 3.43
CA SER A 103 12.81 23.49 3.29
C SER A 103 13.68 22.27 2.95
N ASN A 104 13.30 21.10 3.44
CA ASN A 104 14.02 19.86 3.19
C ASN A 104 13.68 19.29 1.80
N GLN A 105 14.71 19.13 0.96
CA GLN A 105 14.57 18.60 -0.40
C GLN A 105 14.01 17.18 -0.46
N MET A 106 14.24 16.36 0.57
CA MET A 106 13.71 15.00 0.65
C MET A 106 12.17 15.01 0.70
N TYR A 107 11.60 15.81 1.58
CA TYR A 107 10.14 15.96 1.68
C TYR A 107 9.53 16.56 0.41
N LYS A 108 10.24 17.48 -0.24
CA LYS A 108 9.80 18.01 -1.53
C LYS A 108 9.69 16.92 -2.58
N SER A 109 10.72 16.08 -2.71
CA SER A 109 10.72 14.97 -3.67
C SER A 109 9.63 13.94 -3.32
N TRP A 110 9.44 13.65 -2.04
CA TRP A 110 8.38 12.75 -1.56
C TRP A 110 6.99 13.29 -1.96
N ILE A 111 6.69 14.55 -1.67
CA ILE A 111 5.42 15.20 -2.03
C ILE A 111 5.21 15.16 -3.55
N GLN A 112 6.23 15.49 -4.34
CA GLN A 112 6.16 15.46 -5.80
C GLN A 112 5.84 14.06 -6.34
N THR A 113 6.42 13.01 -5.75
CA THR A 113 6.15 11.63 -6.14
C THR A 113 4.69 11.26 -5.88
N TYR A 114 4.21 11.44 -4.66
CA TYR A 114 2.88 10.96 -4.26
C TYR A 114 1.72 11.87 -4.68
N SER A 115 1.98 13.16 -4.93
CA SER A 115 1.01 14.07 -5.57
C SER A 115 1.05 14.01 -7.10
N GLY A 116 2.07 13.36 -7.68
CA GLY A 116 2.28 13.27 -9.12
C GLY A 116 1.18 12.47 -9.83
N GLU A 117 0.93 12.82 -11.08
CA GLU A 117 -0.17 12.24 -11.87
C GLU A 117 -0.09 10.71 -12.00
N GLU A 118 1.11 10.15 -12.13
CA GLU A 118 1.32 8.71 -12.24
C GLU A 118 0.86 7.98 -10.97
N TYR A 119 1.30 8.44 -9.79
CA TYR A 119 0.89 7.82 -8.54
C TYR A 119 -0.61 7.98 -8.28
N GLN A 120 -1.17 9.15 -8.59
CA GLN A 120 -2.61 9.40 -8.48
C GLN A 120 -3.43 8.49 -9.40
N LYS A 121 -2.93 8.15 -10.60
CA LYS A 121 -3.56 7.16 -11.49
C LYS A 121 -3.53 5.75 -10.90
N ILE A 122 -2.39 5.34 -10.33
CA ILE A 122 -2.25 4.04 -9.65
C ILE A 122 -3.25 3.94 -8.49
N SER A 123 -3.28 4.95 -7.62
CA SER A 123 -4.21 4.99 -6.48
C SER A 123 -5.67 4.87 -6.92
N LYS A 124 -6.09 5.63 -7.94
CA LYS A 124 -7.44 5.51 -8.51
C LYS A 124 -7.73 4.13 -9.09
N SER A 125 -6.73 3.50 -9.71
CA SER A 125 -6.88 2.14 -10.26
C SER A 125 -7.09 1.11 -9.15
N VAL A 126 -6.33 1.21 -8.06
CA VAL A 126 -6.49 0.35 -6.87
C VAL A 126 -7.84 0.59 -6.19
N GLY A 127 -8.30 1.84 -6.09
CA GLY A 127 -9.65 2.15 -5.59
C GLY A 127 -10.74 1.48 -6.42
N ARG A 128 -10.70 1.60 -7.75
CA ARG A 128 -11.65 0.93 -8.66
C ARG A 128 -11.57 -0.59 -8.56
N LEU A 129 -10.38 -1.15 -8.42
CA LEU A 129 -10.20 -2.58 -8.19
C LEU A 129 -10.97 -3.04 -6.95
N PHE A 130 -10.82 -2.31 -5.85
CA PHE A 130 -11.49 -2.63 -4.59
C PHE A 130 -13.01 -2.53 -4.70
N ASP A 131 -13.53 -1.43 -5.27
CA ASP A 131 -14.96 -1.23 -5.49
C ASP A 131 -15.56 -2.34 -6.37
N SER A 132 -14.91 -2.67 -7.48
CA SER A 132 -15.33 -3.72 -8.39
C SER A 132 -15.32 -5.10 -7.73
N ALA A 133 -14.29 -5.39 -6.94
CA ALA A 133 -14.16 -6.65 -6.20
C ALA A 133 -15.24 -6.80 -5.12
N ILE A 134 -15.60 -5.72 -4.43
CA ILE A 134 -16.72 -5.70 -3.48
C ILE A 134 -18.02 -5.98 -4.20
N LEU A 135 -18.31 -5.26 -5.28
CA LEU A 135 -19.56 -5.40 -6.01
C LEU A 135 -19.72 -6.79 -6.64
N SER A 136 -18.65 -7.35 -7.20
CA SER A 136 -18.70 -8.68 -7.83
C SER A 136 -18.90 -9.82 -6.82
N ARG A 137 -18.25 -9.73 -5.65
CA ARG A 137 -18.30 -10.80 -4.64
C ARG A 137 -19.43 -10.68 -3.64
N LEU A 138 -19.84 -9.46 -3.29
CA LEU A 138 -20.84 -9.20 -2.25
C LEU A 138 -22.16 -8.63 -2.79
N GLY A 139 -22.19 -8.20 -4.05
CA GLY A 139 -23.35 -7.60 -4.69
C GLY A 139 -23.67 -6.18 -4.22
N LYS A 140 -24.71 -5.57 -4.79
CA LYS A 140 -25.11 -4.17 -4.52
C LYS A 140 -25.47 -3.89 -3.06
N ASN A 141 -25.93 -4.89 -2.32
CA ASN A 141 -26.30 -4.76 -0.91
C ASN A 141 -25.15 -5.16 0.04
N PHE A 142 -23.89 -5.07 -0.41
CA PHE A 142 -22.68 -5.47 0.33
C PHE A 142 -22.65 -4.93 1.78
N TYR A 143 -23.12 -3.71 1.99
CA TYR A 143 -23.15 -3.04 3.31
C TYR A 143 -23.99 -3.76 4.38
N LYS A 144 -24.89 -4.68 3.98
CA LYS A 144 -25.69 -5.53 4.88
C LYS A 144 -25.00 -6.85 5.25
N THR A 145 -23.88 -7.19 4.59
CA THR A 145 -23.23 -8.49 4.75
C THR A 145 -22.32 -8.53 5.99
N ARG A 146 -22.14 -9.74 6.57
CA ARG A 146 -21.15 -9.95 7.63
C ARG A 146 -19.72 -9.68 7.12
N LYS A 147 -19.47 -10.01 5.85
CA LYS A 147 -18.17 -9.79 5.19
C LYS A 147 -17.81 -8.31 5.19
N TRP A 148 -18.76 -7.43 4.85
CA TRP A 148 -18.52 -5.99 4.87
C TRP A 148 -18.10 -5.48 6.26
N LYS A 149 -18.75 -5.93 7.32
CA LYS A 149 -18.36 -5.58 8.70
C LYS A 149 -16.93 -6.04 9.02
N SER A 150 -16.55 -7.23 8.54
CA SER A 150 -15.17 -7.74 8.67
C SER A 150 -14.16 -6.87 7.90
N ILE A 151 -14.50 -6.50 6.67
CA ILE A 151 -13.68 -5.61 5.81
C ILE A 151 -13.47 -4.25 6.52
N GLN A 152 -14.53 -3.63 7.03
CA GLN A 152 -14.41 -2.36 7.76
C GLN A 152 -13.49 -2.47 8.98
N LYS A 153 -13.59 -3.56 9.75
CA LYS A 153 -12.70 -3.81 10.89
C LYS A 153 -11.25 -3.98 10.45
N LYS A 154 -11.02 -4.76 9.38
CA LYS A 154 -9.67 -4.97 8.83
C LYS A 154 -9.07 -3.66 8.31
N PHE A 155 -9.85 -2.86 7.59
CA PHE A 155 -9.41 -1.55 7.12
C PHE A 155 -9.02 -0.63 8.28
N LYS A 156 -9.88 -0.52 9.30
CA LYS A 156 -9.58 0.28 10.50
C LYS A 156 -8.29 -0.18 11.18
N THR A 157 -8.10 -1.49 11.35
CA THR A 157 -6.87 -2.04 11.95
C THR A 157 -5.65 -1.69 11.09
N ALA A 158 -5.75 -1.84 9.77
CA ALA A 158 -4.64 -1.51 8.86
C ALA A 158 -4.27 -0.01 8.90
N VAL A 159 -5.27 0.88 8.98
CA VAL A 159 -5.02 2.33 9.15
C VAL A 159 -4.27 2.63 10.44
N LEU A 160 -4.65 2.00 11.56
CA LEU A 160 -3.94 2.18 12.83
C LEU A 160 -2.49 1.67 12.76
N LEU A 161 -2.28 0.51 12.13
CA LEU A 161 -0.94 -0.03 11.91
C LEU A 161 -0.09 0.84 10.96
N GLU A 162 -0.71 1.48 9.98
CA GLU A 162 -0.04 2.44 9.11
C GLU A 162 0.37 3.70 9.89
N ILE A 163 -0.47 4.20 10.79
CA ILE A 163 -0.14 5.33 11.68
C ILE A 163 1.05 4.96 12.56
N ASP A 164 1.03 3.80 13.21
CA ASP A 164 2.15 3.31 14.03
C ASP A 164 3.45 3.18 13.20
N PHE A 165 3.33 2.73 11.95
CA PHE A 165 4.45 2.62 11.02
C PHE A 165 5.06 4.01 10.71
N TRP A 166 4.24 5.03 10.50
CA TRP A 166 4.71 6.40 10.28
C TRP A 166 5.34 6.99 11.55
N GLU A 167 4.72 6.80 12.72
CA GLU A 167 5.26 7.27 14.00
C GLU A 167 6.63 6.65 14.32
N MET A 168 6.87 5.42 13.87
CA MET A 168 8.18 4.76 14.01
C MET A 168 9.33 5.59 13.41
N ALA A 169 9.07 6.40 12.40
CA ALA A 169 10.08 7.25 11.78
C ALA A 169 10.43 8.49 12.61
N LEU A 170 9.65 8.79 13.65
CA LEU A 170 9.86 9.91 14.56
C LEU A 170 10.61 9.52 15.85
N GLU A 171 10.83 8.21 16.08
CA GLU A 171 11.59 7.63 17.19
C GLU A 171 13.09 7.56 16.85
#